data_c64e233d78384b462e83da9839a3e8a9
#
_entry.id   c64e233d78384b462e83da9839a3e8a9
#
_cell.length_a   1.000
_cell.length_b   1.000
_cell.length_c   1.000
_cell.angle_alpha   90.00
_cell.angle_beta   90.00
_cell.angle_gamma   90.00
#
_symmetry.space_group_name_H-M   'P 1'
#
loop_
_entity.id
_entity.type
_entity.pdbx_description
1 polymer ?
#
loop_
_entity_poly.entity_id
_entity_poly.type
_entity_poly.pdbx_seq_one_letter_code
_entity_poly.pdbx_strand_id
1 'polypeptide(L)'
;MKKLNTNKQSIIQRLLEKSPRGGAWMRMFFMLVIMMMSSAFVMAQEKYGFKVAGVDVTSDNYLDLTEINGVSDKVYFDPNTRTLTLDNATIEANDCNAILNETCDYLLIELIGTNTINVTNSAGIYTRESTVILGDGGAKLSVKSDLCALLFGGCPLEINNCWLEAEGKWGISASYNEAEEVLTIRNSHV
;
A
#
# COMPACT_ATOMS: atom_id res chain seq x y z
N MET A 1 -3.77 14.30 -16.35
CA MET A 1 -4.95 14.70 -15.55
C MET A 1 -5.75 15.92 -16.07
N LYS A 2 -5.25 16.84 -16.89
CA LYS A 2 -6.03 18.02 -17.38
C LYS A 2 -7.08 17.76 -18.48
N LYS A 3 -7.03 16.64 -19.21
CA LYS A 3 -7.96 16.37 -20.33
C LYS A 3 -9.33 15.79 -19.95
N LEU A 4 -9.47 15.15 -18.76
CA LEU A 4 -10.77 14.58 -18.32
C LEU A 4 -11.77 15.66 -17.86
N ASN A 5 -11.28 16.78 -17.32
CA ASN A 5 -12.13 17.82 -16.76
C ASN A 5 -12.82 18.69 -17.82
N THR A 6 -12.18 18.88 -18.98
CA THR A 6 -12.72 19.66 -20.11
C THR A 6 -13.90 18.96 -20.77
N ASN A 7 -13.91 17.64 -20.81
CA ASN A 7 -14.98 16.86 -21.45
C ASN A 7 -16.27 16.82 -20.58
N LYS A 8 -16.12 16.78 -19.24
CA LYS A 8 -17.27 16.87 -18.32
C LYS A 8 -17.96 18.24 -18.38
N GLN A 9 -17.21 19.34 -18.45
CA GLN A 9 -17.79 20.67 -18.57
C GLN A 9 -18.56 20.86 -19.88
N SER A 10 -18.06 20.32 -21.00
CA SER A 10 -18.74 20.43 -22.30
C SER A 10 -20.06 19.64 -22.35
N ILE A 11 -20.14 18.50 -21.63
CA ILE A 11 -21.35 17.69 -21.54
C ILE A 11 -22.41 18.40 -20.68
N ILE A 12 -22.02 18.99 -19.54
CA ILE A 12 -22.92 19.74 -18.68
C ILE A 12 -23.47 20.98 -19.41
N GLN A 13 -22.65 21.72 -20.15
CA GLN A 13 -23.12 22.85 -20.95
C GLN A 13 -24.10 22.43 -22.05
N ARG A 14 -23.86 21.33 -22.76
CA ARG A 14 -24.78 20.80 -23.78
C ARG A 14 -26.11 20.33 -23.22
N LEU A 15 -26.13 19.82 -21.98
CA LEU A 15 -27.38 19.42 -21.28
C LEU A 15 -28.14 20.65 -20.80
N LEU A 16 -27.49 21.72 -20.40
CA LEU A 16 -28.13 23.00 -20.02
C LEU A 16 -28.74 23.73 -21.22
N GLU A 17 -28.10 23.68 -22.40
CA GLU A 17 -28.62 24.28 -23.64
C GLU A 17 -29.85 23.55 -24.21
N LYS A 18 -30.02 22.26 -23.92
CA LYS A 18 -31.19 21.45 -24.32
C LYS A 18 -32.36 21.45 -23.31
N SER A 19 -32.29 22.27 -22.26
CA SER A 19 -33.33 22.34 -21.24
C SER A 19 -34.67 22.79 -21.90
N PRO A 20 -35.77 22.02 -21.73
CA PRO A 20 -37.07 22.42 -22.28
C PRO A 20 -37.50 23.76 -21.68
N ARG A 21 -38.16 24.61 -22.50
CA ARG A 21 -38.72 25.92 -22.11
C ARG A 21 -39.92 25.79 -21.12
N GLY A 22 -39.73 25.00 -20.06
CA GLY A 22 -40.64 24.86 -18.96
C GLY A 22 -40.36 25.89 -17.89
N GLY A 23 -41.40 26.27 -17.13
CA GLY A 23 -41.32 27.30 -16.08
C GLY A 23 -40.20 27.06 -15.04
N ALA A 24 -39.88 28.08 -14.24
CA ALA A 24 -38.76 28.08 -13.26
C ALA A 24 -38.68 26.81 -12.37
N TRP A 25 -39.81 26.16 -12.13
CA TRP A 25 -39.93 24.93 -11.34
C TRP A 25 -39.26 23.72 -12.01
N MET A 26 -39.40 23.61 -13.34
CA MET A 26 -38.83 22.50 -14.11
C MET A 26 -37.31 22.67 -14.25
N ARG A 27 -36.82 23.90 -14.29
CA ARG A 27 -35.37 24.19 -14.27
C ARG A 27 -34.74 23.88 -12.91
N MET A 28 -35.44 24.20 -11.80
CA MET A 28 -35.00 23.82 -10.44
C MET A 28 -34.99 22.31 -10.26
N PHE A 29 -35.99 21.59 -10.75
CA PHE A 29 -36.05 20.14 -10.67
C PHE A 29 -34.93 19.48 -11.49
N PHE A 30 -34.63 19.98 -12.67
CA PHE A 30 -33.53 19.49 -13.52
C PHE A 30 -32.16 19.79 -12.89
N MET A 31 -31.96 20.95 -12.26
CA MET A 31 -30.76 21.27 -11.51
C MET A 31 -30.57 20.36 -10.27
N LEU A 32 -31.69 20.07 -9.58
CA LEU A 32 -31.68 19.17 -8.42
C LEU A 32 -31.30 17.73 -8.81
N VAL A 33 -31.85 17.23 -9.94
CA VAL A 33 -31.54 15.91 -10.49
C VAL A 33 -30.07 15.83 -10.94
N ILE A 34 -29.51 16.87 -11.57
CA ILE A 34 -28.10 16.93 -11.97
C ILE A 34 -27.21 16.99 -10.72
N MET A 35 -27.59 17.70 -9.67
CA MET A 35 -26.88 17.73 -8.39
C MET A 35 -26.91 16.38 -7.67
N MET A 36 -28.03 15.66 -7.71
CA MET A 36 -28.15 14.29 -7.16
C MET A 36 -27.35 13.27 -7.97
N MET A 37 -27.24 13.41 -9.29
CA MET A 37 -26.44 12.53 -10.13
C MET A 37 -24.93 12.79 -9.99
N SER A 38 -24.51 13.99 -9.56
CA SER A 38 -23.10 14.30 -9.32
C SER A 38 -22.56 13.77 -7.98
N SER A 39 -23.43 13.45 -7.02
CA SER A 39 -23.06 12.89 -5.72
C SER A 39 -22.94 11.36 -5.70
N ALA A 40 -23.32 10.67 -6.80
CA ALA A 40 -23.41 9.21 -6.83
C ALA A 40 -22.09 8.48 -7.23
N PHE A 41 -20.99 9.19 -7.44
CA PHE A 41 -19.71 8.58 -7.84
C PHE A 41 -18.52 9.01 -6.95
N VAL A 42 -18.75 9.15 -5.66
CA VAL A 42 -17.64 8.99 -4.73
C VAL A 42 -17.53 7.48 -4.47
N MET A 43 -16.81 6.77 -5.31
CA MET A 43 -16.34 5.43 -4.95
C MET A 43 -15.50 5.62 -3.69
N ALA A 44 -15.92 5.02 -2.59
CA ALA A 44 -15.10 5.00 -1.38
C ALA A 44 -13.77 4.35 -1.75
N GLN A 45 -12.66 5.03 -1.46
CA GLN A 45 -11.32 4.48 -1.65
C GLN A 45 -11.19 3.22 -0.78
N GLU A 46 -10.94 2.08 -1.41
CA GLU A 46 -10.70 0.83 -0.71
C GLU A 46 -9.28 0.83 -0.14
N LYS A 47 -9.13 0.53 1.15
CA LYS A 47 -7.85 0.36 1.82
C LYS A 47 -7.54 -1.13 1.95
N TYR A 48 -6.31 -1.51 1.65
CA TYR A 48 -5.88 -2.92 1.69
C TYR A 48 -5.28 -3.35 3.03
N GLY A 49 -5.35 -2.51 4.06
CA GLY A 49 -5.01 -2.85 5.44
C GLY A 49 -3.51 -2.80 5.76
N PHE A 50 -2.70 -2.25 4.88
CA PHE A 50 -1.28 -2.03 5.13
C PHE A 50 -0.79 -0.70 4.53
N LYS A 51 0.40 -0.27 4.98
CA LYS A 51 1.04 0.99 4.56
C LYS A 51 2.43 0.74 4.02
N VAL A 52 2.85 1.60 3.09
CA VAL A 52 4.24 1.69 2.60
C VAL A 52 4.73 3.12 2.84
N ALA A 53 5.89 3.27 3.48
CA ALA A 53 6.46 4.56 3.89
C ALA A 53 5.42 5.49 4.56
N GLY A 54 4.59 4.92 5.45
CA GLY A 54 3.55 5.63 6.20
C GLY A 54 2.26 5.93 5.43
N VAL A 55 2.18 5.65 4.13
CA VAL A 55 1.00 5.92 3.28
C VAL A 55 0.16 4.66 3.12
N ASP A 56 -1.16 4.76 3.33
CA ASP A 56 -2.09 3.66 3.09
C ASP A 56 -2.03 3.16 1.64
N VAL A 57 -1.94 1.85 1.45
CA VAL A 57 -2.12 1.23 0.13
C VAL A 57 -3.61 1.03 -0.13
N THR A 58 -4.05 1.53 -1.30
CA THR A 58 -5.47 1.70 -1.61
C THR A 58 -5.76 1.41 -3.06
N SER A 59 -7.04 1.37 -3.42
CA SER A 59 -7.49 1.23 -4.82
C SER A 59 -6.97 2.31 -5.79
N ASP A 60 -6.43 3.41 -5.27
CA ASP A 60 -5.97 4.52 -6.10
C ASP A 60 -4.46 4.44 -6.40
N ASN A 61 -3.66 3.78 -5.54
CA ASN A 61 -2.20 3.75 -5.66
C ASN A 61 -1.58 2.35 -5.78
N TYR A 62 -2.33 1.27 -5.61
CA TYR A 62 -1.78 -0.10 -5.52
C TYR A 62 -0.98 -0.56 -6.74
N LEU A 63 -1.27 -0.04 -7.93
CA LEU A 63 -0.58 -0.43 -9.17
C LEU A 63 0.83 0.15 -9.30
N ASP A 64 1.09 1.26 -8.63
CA ASP A 64 2.39 1.93 -8.63
C ASP A 64 2.56 2.71 -7.33
N LEU A 65 3.37 2.17 -6.42
CA LEU A 65 3.64 2.78 -5.14
C LEU A 65 4.86 3.74 -5.17
N THR A 66 5.49 3.90 -6.33
CA THR A 66 6.64 4.82 -6.47
C THR A 66 6.23 6.30 -6.44
N GLU A 67 4.92 6.59 -6.53
CA GLU A 67 4.39 7.94 -6.26
C GLU A 67 4.48 8.32 -4.76
N ILE A 68 4.71 7.35 -3.87
CA ILE A 68 4.91 7.58 -2.43
C ILE A 68 6.33 8.10 -2.22
N ASN A 69 6.45 9.21 -1.50
CA ASN A 69 7.76 9.78 -1.19
C ASN A 69 8.64 8.78 -0.42
N GLY A 70 9.87 8.58 -0.88
CA GLY A 70 10.81 7.61 -0.32
C GLY A 70 10.69 6.20 -0.91
N VAL A 71 9.79 5.95 -1.86
CA VAL A 71 9.67 4.68 -2.59
C VAL A 71 10.20 4.87 -4.00
N SER A 72 11.13 4.02 -4.43
CA SER A 72 11.70 4.07 -5.78
C SER A 72 11.81 2.68 -6.41
N ASP A 73 12.05 2.69 -7.70
CA ASP A 73 12.10 1.54 -8.58
C ASP A 73 10.72 0.90 -8.74
N LYS A 74 10.56 -0.41 -8.62
CA LYS A 74 9.28 -1.03 -8.93
C LYS A 74 8.64 -1.64 -7.68
N VAL A 75 7.62 -0.97 -7.19
CA VAL A 75 6.83 -1.41 -6.03
C VAL A 75 5.34 -1.34 -6.38
N TYR A 76 4.63 -2.46 -6.27
CA TYR A 76 3.20 -2.53 -6.56
C TYR A 76 2.53 -3.64 -5.75
N PHE A 77 1.21 -3.56 -5.64
CA PHE A 77 0.40 -4.53 -4.92
C PHE A 77 -0.67 -5.16 -5.82
N ASP A 78 -0.82 -6.48 -5.75
CA ASP A 78 -1.96 -7.19 -6.34
C ASP A 78 -2.97 -7.56 -5.24
N PRO A 79 -4.15 -6.92 -5.20
CA PRO A 79 -5.16 -7.21 -4.19
C PRO A 79 -5.79 -8.60 -4.31
N ASN A 80 -5.75 -9.23 -5.50
CA ASN A 80 -6.34 -10.55 -5.69
C ASN A 80 -5.50 -11.66 -5.02
N THR A 81 -4.18 -11.50 -5.05
CA THR A 81 -3.23 -12.44 -4.42
C THR A 81 -2.69 -11.92 -3.08
N ARG A 82 -3.02 -10.67 -2.72
CA ARG A 82 -2.46 -9.96 -1.55
C ARG A 82 -0.93 -9.92 -1.58
N THR A 83 -0.37 -9.71 -2.75
CA THR A 83 1.08 -9.71 -2.98
C THR A 83 1.59 -8.29 -3.17
N LEU A 84 2.46 -7.84 -2.26
CA LEU A 84 3.29 -6.66 -2.41
C LEU A 84 4.60 -7.09 -3.07
N THR A 85 4.84 -6.69 -4.31
CA THR A 85 6.07 -6.99 -5.03
C THR A 85 7.08 -5.85 -4.88
N LEU A 86 8.29 -6.21 -4.47
CA LEU A 86 9.47 -5.36 -4.44
C LEU A 86 10.44 -5.87 -5.51
N ASP A 87 10.62 -5.12 -6.59
CA ASP A 87 11.49 -5.50 -7.71
C ASP A 87 12.64 -4.49 -7.84
N ASN A 88 13.81 -4.85 -7.31
CA ASN A 88 15.00 -4.02 -7.13
C ASN A 88 14.70 -2.71 -6.37
N ALA A 89 13.73 -2.73 -5.48
CA ALA A 89 13.12 -1.58 -4.85
C ALA A 89 13.98 -0.98 -3.73
N THR A 90 13.86 0.34 -3.57
CA THR A 90 14.37 1.06 -2.41
C THR A 90 13.23 1.78 -1.70
N ILE A 91 13.12 1.56 -0.37
CA ILE A 91 12.15 2.25 0.47
C ILE A 91 12.90 3.00 1.58
N GLU A 92 12.77 4.32 1.57
CA GLU A 92 13.30 5.23 2.59
C GLU A 92 12.13 5.75 3.43
N ALA A 93 12.18 5.57 4.74
CA ALA A 93 11.12 6.06 5.63
C ALA A 93 11.71 6.75 6.86
N ASN A 94 11.05 7.81 7.30
CA ASN A 94 11.45 8.58 8.46
C ASN A 94 10.25 8.79 9.38
N ASP A 95 10.39 8.52 10.67
CA ASP A 95 9.34 8.60 11.69
C ASP A 95 8.11 7.70 11.41
N CYS A 96 8.25 6.73 10.49
CA CYS A 96 7.22 5.75 10.18
C CYS A 96 7.86 4.44 9.71
N ASN A 97 7.10 3.34 9.74
CA ASN A 97 7.57 2.06 9.22
C ASN A 97 7.65 2.10 7.69
N ALA A 98 8.65 1.46 7.10
CA ALA A 98 8.70 1.33 5.65
C ALA A 98 7.54 0.45 5.13
N ILE A 99 7.27 -0.67 5.81
CA ILE A 99 6.09 -1.49 5.56
C ILE A 99 5.41 -1.76 6.90
N LEU A 100 4.13 -1.42 7.01
CA LEU A 100 3.30 -1.69 8.18
C LEU A 100 2.07 -2.49 7.77
N ASN A 101 2.03 -3.77 8.10
CA ASN A 101 0.82 -4.59 7.95
C ASN A 101 -0.03 -4.50 9.22
N GLU A 102 -1.14 -3.77 9.15
CA GLU A 102 -2.05 -3.57 10.28
C GLU A 102 -3.20 -4.58 10.29
N THR A 103 -3.82 -4.83 9.13
CA THR A 103 -5.05 -5.63 9.01
C THR A 103 -5.15 -6.41 7.69
N CYS A 104 -4.10 -6.42 6.86
CA CYS A 104 -4.07 -7.26 5.66
C CYS A 104 -3.77 -8.70 6.07
N ASP A 105 -4.83 -9.48 6.22
CA ASP A 105 -4.71 -10.91 6.52
C ASP A 105 -3.91 -11.61 5.41
N TYR A 106 -2.79 -12.27 5.80
CA TYR A 106 -1.90 -12.99 4.91
C TYR A 106 -1.27 -12.14 3.80
N LEU A 107 -0.50 -11.12 4.19
CA LEU A 107 0.29 -10.32 3.22
C LEU A 107 1.50 -11.13 2.72
N LEU A 108 1.62 -11.30 1.40
CA LEU A 108 2.81 -11.81 0.75
C LEU A 108 3.70 -10.65 0.28
N ILE A 109 4.93 -10.58 0.76
CA ILE A 109 5.96 -9.66 0.25
C ILE A 109 6.87 -10.45 -0.68
N GLU A 110 6.67 -10.30 -1.98
CA GLU A 110 7.48 -10.96 -3.01
C GLU A 110 8.71 -10.12 -3.34
N LEU A 111 9.86 -10.76 -3.32
CA LEU A 111 11.16 -10.12 -3.59
C LEU A 111 11.71 -10.55 -4.95
N ILE A 112 12.04 -9.58 -5.79
CA ILE A 112 12.73 -9.78 -7.06
C ILE A 112 14.03 -8.94 -7.04
N GLY A 113 15.16 -9.60 -7.33
CA GLY A 113 16.46 -8.93 -7.37
C GLY A 113 16.96 -8.44 -6.01
N THR A 114 17.47 -7.23 -5.93
CA THR A 114 18.07 -6.67 -4.70
C THR A 114 17.25 -5.50 -4.18
N ASN A 115 16.71 -5.66 -2.99
CA ASN A 115 15.81 -4.69 -2.38
C ASN A 115 16.43 -4.11 -1.11
N THR A 116 16.22 -2.82 -0.87
CA THR A 116 16.78 -2.08 0.26
C THR A 116 15.68 -1.30 0.98
N ILE A 117 15.66 -1.40 2.30
CA ILE A 117 14.77 -0.64 3.17
C ILE A 117 15.63 0.08 4.20
N ASN A 118 15.54 1.41 4.27
CA ASN A 118 16.21 2.21 5.28
C ASN A 118 15.19 3.02 6.08
N VAL A 119 15.23 2.89 7.40
CA VAL A 119 14.26 3.54 8.29
C VAL A 119 14.95 4.21 9.45
N THR A 120 14.50 5.43 9.76
CA THR A 120 14.89 6.13 10.97
C THR A 120 13.69 6.31 11.89
N ASN A 121 13.91 6.20 13.21
CA ASN A 121 12.94 6.39 14.28
C ASN A 121 11.71 5.44 14.23
N SER A 122 11.79 4.32 13.51
CA SER A 122 10.70 3.34 13.45
C SER A 122 11.21 1.95 13.08
N ALA A 123 10.36 0.96 12.97
CA ALA A 123 10.73 -0.36 12.48
C ALA A 123 10.78 -0.38 10.93
N GLY A 124 11.66 -1.20 10.36
CA GLY A 124 11.72 -1.41 8.92
C GLY A 124 10.42 -2.03 8.40
N ILE A 125 10.17 -3.28 8.77
CA ILE A 125 8.92 -3.98 8.50
C ILE A 125 8.25 -4.30 9.83
N TYR A 126 7.01 -3.85 10.01
CA TYR A 126 6.20 -4.21 11.17
C TYR A 126 4.92 -4.91 10.74
N THR A 127 4.67 -6.11 11.29
CA THR A 127 3.50 -6.90 10.96
C THR A 127 2.67 -7.21 12.20
N ARG A 128 1.35 -7.03 12.09
CA ARG A 128 0.33 -7.39 13.09
C ARG A 128 -0.61 -8.46 12.58
N GLU A 129 -0.45 -8.84 11.32
CA GLU A 129 -1.16 -9.93 10.66
C GLU A 129 -0.15 -10.84 9.97
N SER A 130 -0.55 -12.08 9.72
CA SER A 130 0.29 -13.09 9.08
C SER A 130 0.97 -12.55 7.83
N THR A 131 2.29 -12.64 7.78
CA THR A 131 3.08 -12.07 6.68
C THR A 131 4.15 -13.08 6.23
N VAL A 132 4.31 -13.21 4.93
CA VAL A 132 5.34 -14.03 4.30
C VAL A 132 6.25 -13.14 3.47
N ILE A 133 7.56 -13.23 3.68
CA ILE A 133 8.59 -12.65 2.82
C ILE A 133 9.13 -13.78 1.95
N LEU A 134 8.93 -13.69 0.63
CA LEU A 134 9.26 -14.75 -0.32
C LEU A 134 10.18 -14.23 -1.43
N GLY A 135 11.30 -14.89 -1.64
CA GLY A 135 12.15 -14.66 -2.79
C GLY A 135 12.14 -15.83 -3.80
N ASP A 136 12.91 -15.69 -4.85
CA ASP A 136 13.14 -16.72 -5.89
C ASP A 136 14.40 -17.57 -5.64
N GLY A 137 15.03 -17.44 -4.48
CA GLY A 137 16.29 -18.08 -4.09
C GLY A 137 17.53 -17.24 -4.38
N GLY A 138 17.44 -16.26 -5.26
CA GLY A 138 18.49 -15.28 -5.56
C GLY A 138 18.18 -13.87 -5.03
N ALA A 139 16.94 -13.64 -4.69
CA ALA A 139 16.48 -12.34 -4.21
C ALA A 139 17.10 -11.96 -2.86
N LYS A 140 17.40 -10.66 -2.73
CA LYS A 140 18.00 -10.08 -1.53
C LYS A 140 17.12 -8.99 -0.96
N LEU A 141 17.04 -8.94 0.37
CA LEU A 141 16.42 -7.86 1.12
C LEU A 141 17.38 -7.39 2.22
N SER A 142 17.80 -6.15 2.15
CA SER A 142 18.53 -5.49 3.24
C SER A 142 17.59 -4.51 3.93
N VAL A 143 17.39 -4.71 5.22
CA VAL A 143 16.55 -3.83 6.06
C VAL A 143 17.41 -3.23 7.14
N LYS A 144 17.56 -1.89 7.12
CA LYS A 144 18.27 -1.13 8.13
C LYS A 144 17.33 -0.22 8.88
N SER A 145 17.40 -0.28 10.20
CA SER A 145 16.61 0.57 11.10
C SER A 145 17.43 0.93 12.32
N ASP A 146 17.29 2.13 12.83
CA ASP A 146 17.88 2.50 14.11
C ASP A 146 17.17 1.86 15.33
N LEU A 147 16.00 1.27 15.13
CA LEU A 147 15.23 0.53 16.15
C LEU A 147 15.20 -0.98 15.87
N CYS A 148 14.28 -1.44 15.04
CA CYS A 148 14.08 -2.85 14.73
C CYS A 148 13.94 -3.05 13.23
N ALA A 149 14.74 -3.91 12.61
CA ALA A 149 14.61 -4.14 11.18
C ALA A 149 13.30 -4.85 10.85
N LEU A 150 13.03 -5.99 11.50
CA LEU A 150 11.76 -6.71 11.36
C LEU A 150 11.10 -6.89 12.73
N LEU A 151 9.90 -6.36 12.87
CA LEU A 151 9.07 -6.49 14.07
C LEU A 151 7.76 -7.20 13.72
N PHE A 152 7.37 -8.20 14.50
CA PHE A 152 6.07 -8.86 14.35
C PHE A 152 5.40 -9.00 15.71
N GLY A 153 4.07 -8.90 15.73
CA GLY A 153 3.33 -8.89 16.99
C GLY A 153 1.97 -9.53 16.86
N GLY A 154 1.70 -10.57 17.69
CA GLY A 154 0.46 -11.31 17.69
C GLY A 154 0.20 -12.15 16.43
N CYS A 155 1.23 -12.38 15.59
CA CYS A 155 1.06 -13.05 14.31
C CYS A 155 2.31 -13.83 13.89
N PRO A 156 2.21 -14.83 13.01
CA PRO A 156 3.36 -15.49 12.41
C PRO A 156 4.04 -14.63 11.35
N LEU A 157 5.38 -14.71 11.29
CA LEU A 157 6.22 -14.18 10.22
C LEU A 157 7.00 -15.33 9.57
N GLU A 158 6.87 -15.50 8.26
CA GLU A 158 7.66 -16.45 7.50
C GLU A 158 8.64 -15.73 6.57
N ILE A 159 9.89 -16.21 6.53
CA ILE A 159 10.95 -15.78 5.60
C ILE A 159 11.34 -17.01 4.78
N ASN A 160 11.14 -16.93 3.47
CA ASN A 160 11.31 -18.09 2.61
C ASN A 160 12.08 -17.73 1.33
N ASN A 161 13.06 -18.58 1.00
CA ASN A 161 13.77 -18.62 -0.26
C ASN A 161 14.45 -17.28 -0.66
N CYS A 162 15.06 -16.55 0.30
CA CYS A 162 15.73 -15.28 0.07
C CYS A 162 16.97 -15.09 0.95
N TRP A 163 17.76 -14.05 0.63
CA TRP A 163 18.80 -13.51 1.50
C TRP A 163 18.22 -12.30 2.23
N LEU A 164 18.20 -12.35 3.55
CA LEU A 164 17.77 -11.25 4.39
C LEU A 164 18.96 -10.75 5.22
N GLU A 165 19.23 -9.46 5.14
CA GLU A 165 20.09 -8.74 6.05
C GLU A 165 19.23 -7.80 6.90
N ALA A 166 19.18 -8.05 8.21
CA ALA A 166 18.37 -7.29 9.14
C ALA A 166 19.27 -6.57 10.16
N GLU A 167 19.46 -5.28 9.96
CA GLU A 167 20.35 -4.45 10.79
C GLU A 167 19.53 -3.45 11.61
N GLY A 168 19.77 -3.40 12.92
CA GLY A 168 19.12 -2.49 13.83
C GLY A 168 19.56 -2.69 15.26
N LYS A 169 18.97 -1.94 16.19
CA LYS A 169 19.11 -2.24 17.62
C LYS A 169 18.63 -3.66 17.92
N TRP A 170 17.58 -4.09 17.20
CA TRP A 170 17.13 -5.46 17.07
C TRP A 170 17.00 -5.80 15.59
N GLY A 171 17.62 -6.90 15.14
CA GLY A 171 17.48 -7.38 13.77
C GLY A 171 16.05 -7.86 13.51
N ILE A 172 15.64 -8.94 14.19
CA ILE A 172 14.28 -9.48 14.14
C ILE A 172 13.77 -9.61 15.58
N SER A 173 12.56 -9.14 15.86
CA SER A 173 11.98 -9.18 17.19
C SER A 173 10.46 -9.44 17.14
N ALA A 174 9.98 -10.21 18.11
CA ALA A 174 8.56 -10.29 18.45
C ALA A 174 8.19 -9.14 19.40
N SER A 175 6.96 -8.66 19.37
CA SER A 175 6.56 -7.46 20.11
C SER A 175 5.80 -7.73 21.41
N TYR A 176 5.02 -8.83 21.50
CA TYR A 176 4.10 -9.06 22.62
C TYR A 176 4.36 -10.32 23.41
N ASN A 177 5.24 -11.22 22.96
CA ASN A 177 5.48 -12.53 23.59
C ASN A 177 4.21 -13.40 23.66
N GLU A 178 3.46 -13.46 22.57
CA GLU A 178 2.24 -14.26 22.44
C GLU A 178 2.51 -15.58 21.73
N ALA A 179 1.62 -16.56 21.89
CA ALA A 179 1.81 -17.91 21.34
C ALA A 179 1.78 -17.94 19.80
N GLU A 180 1.09 -16.98 19.18
CA GLU A 180 0.94 -16.82 17.74
C GLU A 180 2.18 -16.16 17.08
N GLU A 181 3.10 -15.62 17.88
CA GLU A 181 4.34 -15.01 17.40
C GLU A 181 5.37 -16.08 17.04
N VAL A 182 5.20 -16.67 15.87
CA VAL A 182 6.07 -17.72 15.34
C VAL A 182 6.91 -17.19 14.19
N LEU A 183 8.23 -17.18 14.35
CA LEU A 183 9.17 -16.92 13.25
C LEU A 183 9.50 -18.24 12.56
N THR A 184 9.25 -18.31 11.25
CA THR A 184 9.65 -19.44 10.41
C THR A 184 10.63 -18.98 9.36
N ILE A 185 11.80 -19.62 9.29
CA ILE A 185 12.82 -19.34 8.27
C ILE A 185 13.06 -20.63 7.48
N ARG A 186 12.86 -20.55 6.15
CA ARG A 186 13.01 -21.68 5.24
C ARG A 186 13.88 -21.31 4.05
N ASN A 187 14.82 -22.16 3.69
CA ASN A 187 15.65 -22.01 2.49
C ASN A 187 16.27 -20.60 2.33
N SER A 188 16.54 -19.93 3.43
CA SER A 188 16.97 -18.53 3.46
C SER A 188 18.26 -18.36 4.24
N HIS A 189 19.00 -17.28 3.91
CA HIS A 189 20.08 -16.75 4.72
C HIS A 189 19.56 -15.53 5.50
N VAL A 190 19.79 -15.50 6.80
CA VAL A 190 19.40 -14.40 7.69
C VAL A 190 20.57 -14.02 8.58
#